data_7a6974b2b9c43d043a45a213be21d97a
#
_entry.id   7a6974b2b9c43d043a45a213be21d97a
#
_cell.length_a   1.000
_cell.length_b   1.000
_cell.length_c   1.000
_cell.angle_alpha   90.00
_cell.angle_beta   90.00
_cell.angle_gamma   90.00
#
_symmetry.space_group_name_H-M   'P 1'
#
loop_
_entity.id
_entity.type
_entity.pdbx_description
1 polymer ?
#
loop_
_entity_poly.entity_id
_entity_poly.type
_entity_poly.pdbx_seq_one_letter_code
_entity_poly.pdbx_strand_id
1 'polypeptide(L)'
;MSARDAYTAIADPTRREILELLRDRGELMAGEIASNFASASRPGISRHLRVLKECGVVSSERDGQAQIYRLDPRPLRQIRDGWLASFARMQVESLKALRRRVESTKRSP
;
A
#
# COMPACT_ATOMS: atom_id res chain seq x y z
N MET A 1 5.40 20.71 4.24
CA MET A 1 5.34 19.29 3.83
C MET A 1 4.38 18.53 4.72
N SER A 2 3.46 17.80 4.13
CA SER A 2 2.58 16.93 4.90
C SER A 2 3.36 15.72 5.39
N ALA A 3 3.28 15.42 6.71
CA ALA A 3 3.85 14.19 7.24
C ALA A 3 2.97 12.97 6.91
N ARG A 4 1.77 13.20 6.34
CA ARG A 4 0.78 12.16 6.03
C ARG A 4 0.75 11.91 4.53
N ASP A 5 1.51 10.93 4.08
CA ASP A 5 1.56 10.52 2.68
C ASP A 5 1.40 9.00 2.58
N ALA A 6 1.46 8.48 1.35
CA ALA A 6 1.28 7.06 1.12
C ALA A 6 2.35 6.21 1.80
N TYR A 7 3.56 6.72 1.97
CA TYR A 7 4.63 6.00 2.69
C TYR A 7 4.28 5.83 4.16
N THR A 8 3.75 6.89 4.78
CA THR A 8 3.25 6.81 6.15
C THR A 8 2.13 5.77 6.27
N ALA A 9 1.22 5.75 5.30
CA ALA A 9 0.11 4.80 5.29
C ALA A 9 0.60 3.36 5.35
N ILE A 10 1.59 3.00 4.55
CA ILE A 10 2.07 1.61 4.46
C ILE A 10 3.18 1.27 5.46
N ALA A 11 3.56 2.20 6.33
CA ALA A 11 4.61 1.96 7.33
C ALA A 11 4.15 1.06 8.48
N ASP A 12 2.87 0.88 8.67
CA ASP A 12 2.32 0.09 9.77
C ASP A 12 1.66 -1.19 9.24
N PRO A 13 1.93 -2.38 9.86
CA PRO A 13 1.35 -3.64 9.40
C PRO A 13 -0.18 -3.66 9.43
N THR A 14 -0.80 -3.13 10.49
CA THR A 14 -2.25 -3.11 10.60
C THR A 14 -2.87 -2.25 9.50
N ARG A 15 -2.26 -1.11 9.20
CA ARG A 15 -2.75 -0.26 8.10
C ARG A 15 -2.63 -0.96 6.75
N ARG A 16 -1.54 -1.70 6.51
CA ARG A 16 -1.42 -2.50 5.29
C ARG A 16 -2.54 -3.55 5.18
N GLU A 17 -2.85 -4.22 6.29
CA GLU A 17 -3.93 -5.21 6.33
C GLU A 17 -5.30 -4.59 6.04
N ILE A 18 -5.55 -3.39 6.56
CA ILE A 18 -6.79 -2.65 6.26
C ILE A 18 -6.88 -2.35 4.76
N LEU A 19 -5.79 -1.88 4.17
CA LEU A 19 -5.75 -1.59 2.73
C LEU A 19 -6.00 -2.85 1.90
N GLU A 20 -5.39 -3.97 2.29
CA GLU A 20 -5.60 -5.27 1.63
C GLU A 20 -7.06 -5.73 1.73
N LEU A 21 -7.66 -5.53 2.89
CA LEU A 21 -9.07 -5.88 3.12
C LEU A 21 -9.99 -5.05 2.20
N LEU A 22 -9.74 -3.75 2.09
CA LEU A 22 -10.50 -2.87 1.21
C LEU A 22 -10.26 -3.20 -0.27
N ARG A 23 -9.04 -3.58 -0.63
CA ARG A 23 -8.72 -4.05 -1.98
C ARG A 23 -9.58 -5.25 -2.36
N ASP A 24 -9.73 -6.21 -1.43
CA ASP A 24 -10.40 -7.48 -1.69
C ASP A 24 -11.93 -7.37 -1.59
N ARG A 25 -12.42 -6.52 -0.69
CA ARG A 25 -13.85 -6.39 -0.39
C ARG A 25 -14.54 -5.22 -1.08
N GLY A 26 -13.77 -4.23 -1.55
CA GLY A 26 -14.30 -3.02 -2.16
C GLY A 26 -14.59 -1.95 -1.12
N GLU A 27 -15.84 -1.81 -0.69
CA GLU A 27 -16.18 -0.83 0.34
C GLU A 27 -16.73 -1.51 1.58
N LEU A 28 -16.36 -0.96 2.73
CA LEU A 28 -16.72 -1.52 4.04
C LEU A 28 -17.06 -0.40 5.01
N MET A 29 -18.01 -0.68 5.91
CA MET A 29 -18.28 0.19 7.05
C MET A 29 -17.18 0.03 8.11
N ALA A 30 -16.98 1.07 8.90
CA ALA A 30 -15.95 1.07 9.95
C ALA A 30 -16.08 -0.13 10.90
N GLY A 31 -17.30 -0.48 11.28
CA GLY A 31 -17.56 -1.64 12.15
C GLY A 31 -17.18 -2.96 11.50
N GLU A 32 -17.42 -3.10 10.19
CA GLU A 32 -17.01 -4.29 9.45
C GLU A 32 -15.49 -4.42 9.39
N ILE A 33 -14.81 -3.31 9.17
CA ILE A 33 -13.33 -3.31 9.20
C ILE A 33 -12.84 -3.73 10.58
N ALA A 34 -13.36 -3.11 11.64
CA ALA A 34 -12.94 -3.42 13.00
C ALA A 34 -13.17 -4.87 13.38
N SER A 35 -14.23 -5.50 12.88
CA SER A 35 -14.56 -6.90 13.20
C SER A 35 -13.55 -7.89 12.63
N ASN A 36 -12.74 -7.48 11.64
CA ASN A 36 -11.69 -8.32 11.06
C ASN A 36 -10.37 -8.27 11.86
N PHE A 37 -10.30 -7.46 12.91
CA PHE A 37 -9.07 -7.27 13.69
C PHE A 37 -9.37 -7.55 15.17
N ALA A 38 -9.51 -8.83 15.51
CA ALA A 38 -9.94 -9.26 16.85
C ALA A 38 -8.99 -8.82 17.96
N SER A 39 -7.69 -8.68 17.67
CA SER A 39 -6.69 -8.27 18.65
C SER A 39 -6.54 -6.75 18.76
N ALA A 40 -7.17 -5.99 17.90
CA ALA A 40 -7.10 -4.52 17.91
C ALA A 40 -8.36 -3.93 18.55
N SER A 41 -8.20 -2.85 19.29
CA SER A 41 -9.34 -2.11 19.85
C SER A 41 -10.03 -1.30 18.77
N ARG A 42 -11.35 -1.02 18.96
CA ARG A 42 -12.09 -0.13 18.04
C ARG A 42 -11.46 1.26 17.95
N PRO A 43 -11.05 1.90 19.07
CA PRO A 43 -10.35 3.18 18.97
C PRO A 43 -9.04 3.10 18.19
N GLY A 44 -8.32 1.96 18.29
CA GLY A 44 -7.10 1.76 17.52
C GLY A 44 -7.37 1.69 16.03
N ILE A 45 -8.39 0.93 15.61
CA ILE A 45 -8.79 0.85 14.21
C ILE A 45 -9.27 2.21 13.70
N SER A 46 -10.07 2.93 14.48
CA SER A 46 -10.51 4.29 14.11
C SER A 46 -9.35 5.23 13.87
N ARG A 47 -8.30 5.13 14.69
CA ARG A 47 -7.08 5.93 14.54
C ARG A 47 -6.36 5.58 13.25
N HIS A 48 -6.23 4.29 12.94
CA HIS A 48 -5.61 3.83 11.69
C HIS A 48 -6.39 4.33 10.47
N LEU A 49 -7.72 4.26 10.51
CA LEU A 49 -8.57 4.75 9.42
C LEU A 49 -8.41 6.27 9.23
N ARG A 50 -8.27 7.02 10.32
CA ARG A 50 -8.02 8.46 10.22
C ARG A 50 -6.68 8.74 9.53
N VAL A 51 -5.63 8.03 9.93
CA VAL A 51 -4.31 8.17 9.30
C VAL A 51 -4.36 7.83 7.82
N LEU A 52 -5.03 6.71 7.47
CA LEU A 52 -5.17 6.31 6.07
C LEU A 52 -5.92 7.36 5.24
N LYS A 53 -6.95 7.96 5.82
CA LYS A 53 -7.70 9.03 5.15
C LYS A 53 -6.86 10.28 4.97
N GLU A 54 -6.10 10.67 5.99
CA GLU A 54 -5.19 11.82 5.91
C GLU A 54 -4.07 11.60 4.88
N CYS A 55 -3.66 10.35 4.68
CA CYS A 55 -2.66 9.99 3.66
C CYS A 55 -3.25 9.94 2.26
N GLY A 56 -4.56 10.02 2.12
CA GLY A 56 -5.21 9.99 0.81
C GLY A 56 -5.34 8.61 0.18
N VAL A 57 -5.05 7.54 0.92
CA VAL A 57 -5.15 6.16 0.39
C VAL A 57 -6.50 5.52 0.64
N VAL A 58 -7.34 6.13 1.46
CA VAL A 58 -8.75 5.77 1.58
C VAL A 58 -9.61 7.03 1.52
N SER A 59 -10.81 6.87 1.03
CA SER A 59 -11.86 7.89 1.11
C SER A 59 -12.99 7.36 1.98
N SER A 60 -13.80 8.25 2.53
CA SER A 60 -14.97 7.85 3.29
C SER A 60 -16.13 8.78 2.98
N GLU A 61 -17.33 8.22 3.08
CA GLU A 61 -18.56 9.00 2.97
C GLU A 61 -19.56 8.51 3.98
N ARG A 62 -20.46 9.39 4.36
CA ARG A 62 -21.51 9.07 5.32
C ARG A 62 -22.75 8.61 4.58
N ASP A 63 -23.29 7.47 4.99
CA ASP A 63 -24.56 6.95 4.51
C ASP A 63 -25.43 6.66 5.73
N GLY A 64 -26.36 7.57 6.04
CA GLY A 64 -27.11 7.51 7.28
C GLY A 64 -26.19 7.69 8.48
N GLN A 65 -26.15 6.68 9.37
CA GLN A 65 -25.26 6.67 10.52
C GLN A 65 -23.97 5.88 10.26
N ALA A 66 -23.88 5.26 9.08
CA ALA A 66 -22.69 4.48 8.71
C ALA A 66 -21.65 5.34 8.03
N GLN A 67 -20.40 5.06 8.34
CA GLN A 67 -19.24 5.65 7.65
C GLN A 67 -18.66 4.56 6.75
N ILE A 68 -18.70 4.79 5.44
CA ILE A 68 -18.26 3.81 4.44
C ILE A 68 -16.87 4.22 3.93
N TYR A 69 -15.94 3.26 3.92
CA TYR A 69 -14.56 3.45 3.50
C TYR A 69 -14.29 2.72 2.20
N ARG A 70 -13.53 3.38 1.32
CA ARG A 70 -13.08 2.82 0.04
C ARG A 70 -11.60 3.08 -0.15
N LEU A 71 -10.93 2.14 -0.81
CA LEU A 71 -9.53 2.32 -1.18
C LEU A 71 -9.40 3.34 -2.30
N ASP A 72 -8.45 4.26 -2.15
CA ASP A 72 -8.00 5.11 -3.26
C ASP A 72 -6.58 4.67 -3.62
N PRO A 73 -6.40 3.92 -4.71
CA PRO A 73 -5.09 3.37 -5.04
C PRO A 73 -4.12 4.36 -5.69
N ARG A 74 -4.57 5.57 -6.03
CA ARG A 74 -3.74 6.52 -6.77
C ARG A 74 -2.42 6.87 -6.08
N PRO A 75 -2.40 7.19 -4.77
CA PRO A 75 -1.12 7.45 -4.10
C PRO A 75 -0.21 6.23 -4.04
N LEU A 76 -0.78 5.02 -3.97
CA LEU A 76 0.00 3.78 -3.98
C LEU A 76 0.64 3.54 -5.34
N ARG A 77 -0.09 3.85 -6.42
CA ARG A 77 0.47 3.77 -7.79
C ARG A 77 1.65 4.71 -7.97
N GLN A 78 1.61 5.88 -7.34
CA GLN A 78 2.72 6.83 -7.41
C GLN A 78 3.99 6.26 -6.77
N ILE A 79 3.86 5.51 -5.69
CA ILE A 79 5.00 4.80 -5.08
C ILE A 79 5.53 3.76 -6.06
N ARG A 80 4.65 2.96 -6.66
CA ARG A 80 5.02 1.92 -7.63
C ARG A 80 5.75 2.52 -8.83
N ASP A 81 5.16 3.56 -9.44
CA ASP A 81 5.65 4.10 -10.70
C ASP A 81 6.86 5.02 -10.51
N GLY A 82 7.05 5.57 -9.31
CA GLY A 82 8.19 6.41 -8.97
C GLY A 82 9.26 5.64 -8.24
N TRP A 83 9.16 5.61 -6.92
CA TRP A 83 10.20 5.06 -6.05
C TRP A 83 10.47 3.58 -6.29
N LEU A 84 9.45 2.73 -6.27
CA LEU A 84 9.64 1.28 -6.48
C LEU A 84 10.15 0.97 -7.88
N ALA A 85 9.66 1.67 -8.89
CA ALA A 85 10.08 1.44 -10.27
C ALA A 85 11.57 1.70 -10.47
N SER A 86 12.15 2.65 -9.73
CA SER A 86 13.58 2.94 -9.82
C SER A 86 14.42 1.74 -9.39
N PHE A 87 14.00 1.03 -8.34
CA PHE A 87 14.68 -0.18 -7.88
C PHE A 87 14.48 -1.35 -8.84
N ALA A 88 13.27 -1.49 -9.41
CA ALA A 88 13.00 -2.54 -10.38
C ALA A 88 13.89 -2.39 -11.61
N ARG A 89 14.07 -1.16 -12.10
CA ARG A 89 14.97 -0.89 -13.23
C ARG A 89 16.41 -1.27 -12.91
N MET A 90 16.88 -0.95 -11.72
CA MET A 90 18.21 -1.31 -11.25
C MET A 90 18.40 -2.83 -11.26
N GLN A 91 17.43 -3.59 -10.81
CA GLN A 91 17.48 -5.05 -10.80
C GLN A 91 17.59 -5.61 -12.21
N VAL A 92 16.80 -5.09 -13.15
CA VAL A 92 16.84 -5.50 -14.55
C VAL A 92 18.21 -5.23 -15.15
N GLU A 93 18.80 -4.07 -14.91
CA GLU A 93 20.14 -3.75 -15.41
C GLU A 93 21.20 -4.69 -14.82
N SER A 94 21.09 -5.05 -13.55
CA SER A 94 22.00 -5.99 -12.90
C SER A 94 21.92 -7.38 -13.54
N LEU A 95 20.71 -7.84 -13.85
CA LEU A 95 20.52 -9.13 -14.52
C LEU A 95 21.09 -9.12 -15.94
N LYS A 96 20.90 -8.03 -16.67
CA LYS A 96 21.48 -7.88 -18.00
C LYS A 96 23.02 -7.92 -17.97
N ALA A 97 23.60 -7.26 -16.99
CA ALA A 97 25.06 -7.25 -16.81
C ALA A 97 25.59 -8.65 -16.51
N LEU A 98 24.89 -9.41 -15.64
CA LEU A 98 25.25 -10.78 -15.33
C LEU A 98 25.17 -11.68 -16.56
N ARG A 99 24.10 -11.53 -17.34
CA ARG A 99 23.94 -12.29 -18.59
C ARG A 99 25.08 -12.04 -19.57
N ARG A 100 25.49 -10.78 -19.72
CA ARG A 100 26.62 -10.42 -20.60
C ARG A 100 27.93 -11.07 -20.13
N ARG A 101 28.17 -11.14 -18.82
CA ARG A 101 29.36 -11.80 -18.27
C ARG A 101 29.36 -13.29 -18.59
N VAL A 102 28.22 -13.96 -18.44
CA VAL A 102 28.10 -15.38 -18.73
C VAL A 102 28.35 -15.65 -20.23
N GLU A 103 27.76 -14.85 -21.10
CA GLU A 103 27.94 -14.98 -22.54
C GLU A 103 29.40 -14.75 -22.94
N SER A 104 30.06 -13.77 -22.34
CA SER A 104 31.46 -13.50 -22.59
C SER A 104 32.36 -14.66 -22.17
N THR A 105 32.06 -15.27 -21.02
CA THR A 105 32.79 -16.47 -20.56
C THR A 105 32.64 -17.65 -21.50
N LYS A 106 31.45 -17.86 -22.06
CA LYS A 106 31.19 -18.94 -23.00
C LYS A 106 31.92 -18.77 -24.34
N ARG A 107 32.27 -17.54 -24.69
CA ARG A 107 32.99 -17.25 -25.94
C ARG A 107 34.49 -17.36 -25.83
N SER A 108 35.02 -17.55 -24.66
CA SER A 108 36.45 -17.74 -24.47
C SER A 108 36.84 -19.12 -25.00
N PRO A 109 37.88 -19.24 -25.84
CA PRO A 109 38.37 -20.53 -26.34
C PRO A 109 38.96 -21.37 -25.22
#